data_052d90ab534159c861a6463ec9b943d4
#
_entry.id   052d90ab534159c861a6463ec9b943d4
#
_cell.length_a   1.000
_cell.length_b   1.000
_cell.length_c   1.000
_cell.angle_alpha   90.00
_cell.angle_beta   90.00
_cell.angle_gamma   90.00
#
_symmetry.space_group_name_H-M   'P 1'
#
loop_
_entity.id
_entity.type
_entity.pdbx_description
1 polymer ?
#
loop_
_entity_poly.entity_id
_entity_poly.type
_entity_poly.pdbx_seq_one_letter_code
_entity_poly.pdbx_strand_id
1 'polypeptide(L)'
;MDLIKPPEPTSYWRRWQWGGVPVILLIGSWLLGTGEPITRLARQDVLIATVEYGPLAIGVDSFGVLRSAEQHLLSVESDAVVKHIHLKAGAAVKVGDVIATLDNPDLSLAVAQAQQARQDSDMALQQLTLNQQREFLSEQTLLDKLTGDLATARLREQAEQGLAEKGIISQLAFAQTRSRVANLARQRDSAQQRLAQLKKLHASAQQLASQRIAIRRQELARSRARLAALTVTAPVSGILERMPLAVGQRLKVGDEAALIGSQTRLLAELRVAQSQVQKVQPGQAVTVRIRDQQVPGTVKRIDPVVVENSVKVEVALPRTLPKAARPMLSIDASITVAELEQALYIRRPANVREQQSAQLYRLAEDGSTELKTVHFGALAGRYVVIEQGAKHNQRWIISDLSSLAQQGVQVALN
;
A
#
# COMPACT_ATOMS: atom_id res chain seq x y z
N MET A 1 -25.30 -66.83 31.17
CA MET A 1 -26.57 -67.42 30.73
C MET A 1 -26.66 -67.05 29.26
N ASP A 2 -26.59 -67.88 28.27
CA ASP A 2 -26.40 -69.32 28.16
C ASP A 2 -25.63 -69.62 26.89
N LEU A 3 -24.72 -70.53 27.04
CA LEU A 3 -24.00 -71.23 25.99
C LEU A 3 -24.97 -72.07 25.14
N ILE A 4 -24.83 -72.10 23.85
CA ILE A 4 -25.14 -73.35 23.13
C ILE A 4 -24.11 -73.59 22.03
N LYS A 5 -23.56 -74.81 22.11
CA LYS A 5 -22.48 -75.44 21.38
C LYS A 5 -22.96 -76.04 20.05
N PRO A 6 -22.05 -76.36 19.13
CA PRO A 6 -22.36 -76.94 17.82
C PRO A 6 -22.48 -78.47 17.87
N PRO A 7 -23.00 -79.11 16.86
CA PRO A 7 -22.74 -80.56 16.67
C PRO A 7 -21.83 -80.82 15.47
N GLU A 8 -20.93 -81.75 15.71
CA GLU A 8 -20.02 -82.39 14.83
C GLU A 8 -20.64 -83.65 14.15
N PRO A 9 -19.85 -84.41 13.45
CA PRO A 9 -20.12 -84.86 12.05
C PRO A 9 -20.55 -86.30 11.97
N THR A 10 -20.97 -86.70 10.83
CA THR A 10 -21.05 -88.18 10.51
C THR A 10 -20.45 -88.49 9.16
N SER A 11 -19.37 -89.24 9.25
CA SER A 11 -18.79 -90.03 8.16
C SER A 11 -19.77 -91.11 7.65
N TYR A 12 -19.77 -91.45 6.41
CA TYR A 12 -19.87 -92.83 5.93
C TYR A 12 -19.22 -92.96 4.56
N TRP A 13 -18.24 -93.80 4.61
CA TRP A 13 -17.48 -94.52 3.63
C TRP A 13 -18.36 -95.52 2.88
N ARG A 14 -18.29 -95.67 1.52
CA ARG A 14 -18.22 -97.00 0.87
C ARG A 14 -18.26 -96.96 -0.67
N ARG A 15 -17.17 -97.41 -1.26
CA ARG A 15 -17.05 -98.44 -2.36
C ARG A 15 -17.42 -98.02 -3.79
N TRP A 16 -16.41 -97.78 -4.62
CA TRP A 16 -15.66 -98.71 -5.46
C TRP A 16 -16.27 -99.03 -6.85
N GLN A 17 -15.48 -98.79 -7.84
CA GLN A 17 -15.25 -99.54 -9.09
C GLN A 17 -15.92 -99.09 -10.40
N TRP A 18 -15.05 -99.06 -11.36
CA TRP A 18 -15.21 -99.06 -12.81
C TRP A 18 -15.13 -97.71 -13.46
N GLY A 19 -14.26 -97.42 -14.35
CA GLY A 19 -13.35 -98.05 -15.25
C GLY A 19 -12.71 -97.02 -16.13
N GLY A 20 -11.54 -97.27 -16.58
CA GLY A 20 -10.63 -96.38 -17.26
C GLY A 20 -11.11 -95.77 -18.57
N VAL A 21 -10.29 -94.85 -18.99
CA VAL A 21 -10.18 -94.22 -20.33
C VAL A 21 -11.17 -93.07 -20.60
N PRO A 22 -10.73 -91.81 -21.03
CA PRO A 22 -9.36 -91.50 -21.53
C PRO A 22 -8.72 -90.23 -20.95
N VAL A 23 -7.47 -90.35 -20.57
CA VAL A 23 -6.55 -89.25 -20.17
C VAL A 23 -6.09 -88.45 -21.37
N ILE A 24 -6.52 -88.70 -22.60
CA ILE A 24 -5.98 -88.05 -23.82
C ILE A 24 -6.76 -86.79 -24.28
N LEU A 25 -7.96 -86.49 -23.73
CA LEU A 25 -8.71 -85.31 -24.13
C LEU A 25 -8.51 -84.07 -23.25
N LEU A 26 -7.79 -84.19 -22.10
CA LEU A 26 -7.51 -83.03 -21.21
C LEU A 26 -6.19 -82.28 -21.52
N ILE A 27 -5.31 -82.85 -22.37
CA ILE A 27 -4.06 -82.22 -22.76
C ILE A 27 -4.26 -81.28 -24.01
N GLY A 28 -5.33 -81.53 -24.78
CA GLY A 28 -5.67 -80.70 -25.96
C GLY A 28 -6.37 -79.38 -25.63
N SER A 29 -6.98 -79.25 -24.44
CA SER A 29 -7.70 -78.06 -24.05
C SER A 29 -6.83 -77.05 -23.31
N TRP A 30 -5.58 -77.36 -22.95
CA TRP A 30 -4.66 -76.44 -22.24
C TRP A 30 -3.71 -75.64 -23.18
N LEU A 31 -3.77 -75.96 -24.49
CA LEU A 31 -2.94 -75.27 -25.52
C LEU A 31 -3.71 -74.27 -26.39
N LEU A 32 -5.00 -74.04 -26.15
CA LEU A 32 -5.84 -73.17 -26.98
C LEU A 32 -6.55 -72.04 -26.19
N GLY A 33 -6.05 -71.61 -25.02
CA GLY A 33 -6.79 -70.61 -24.20
C GLY A 33 -5.98 -69.61 -23.40
N THR A 34 -4.79 -69.21 -23.84
CA THR A 34 -4.11 -68.01 -23.27
C THR A 34 -4.13 -66.83 -24.25
N GLY A 35 -5.28 -66.58 -24.84
CA GLY A 35 -5.53 -65.27 -25.45
C GLY A 35 -5.86 -64.28 -24.34
N GLU A 36 -4.91 -63.42 -23.97
CA GLU A 36 -5.23 -62.33 -23.12
C GLU A 36 -6.42 -61.54 -23.71
N PRO A 37 -7.41 -61.14 -22.91
CA PRO A 37 -8.59 -60.44 -23.42
C PRO A 37 -8.16 -59.13 -24.07
N ILE A 38 -8.23 -59.05 -25.41
CA ILE A 38 -7.94 -57.84 -26.15
C ILE A 38 -9.22 -57.00 -26.17
N THR A 39 -9.22 -55.89 -25.43
CA THR A 39 -10.31 -54.92 -25.47
C THR A 39 -10.08 -53.98 -26.69
N ARG A 40 -11.01 -53.97 -27.63
CA ARG A 40 -10.99 -53.09 -28.79
C ARG A 40 -11.67 -51.75 -28.42
N LEU A 41 -10.94 -50.66 -28.49
CA LEU A 41 -11.46 -49.29 -28.29
C LEU A 41 -11.52 -48.57 -29.63
N ALA A 42 -12.61 -47.84 -29.85
CA ALA A 42 -12.67 -46.97 -31.03
C ALA A 42 -11.68 -45.81 -30.89
N ARG A 43 -10.97 -45.47 -31.95
CA ARG A 43 -9.94 -44.42 -31.97
C ARG A 43 -10.50 -43.04 -31.58
N GLN A 44 -11.79 -42.78 -31.77
CA GLN A 44 -12.48 -41.57 -31.38
C GLN A 44 -12.74 -41.45 -29.87
N ASP A 45 -12.66 -42.55 -29.11
CA ASP A 45 -12.94 -42.57 -27.67
C ASP A 45 -11.68 -42.38 -26.83
N VAL A 46 -10.51 -42.30 -27.46
CA VAL A 46 -9.23 -42.15 -26.77
C VAL A 46 -8.47 -40.91 -27.25
N LEU A 47 -7.89 -40.20 -26.31
CA LEU A 47 -6.98 -39.11 -26.60
C LEU A 47 -5.55 -39.67 -26.78
N ILE A 48 -4.96 -39.37 -27.94
CA ILE A 48 -3.59 -39.76 -28.26
C ILE A 48 -2.73 -38.48 -28.25
N ALA A 49 -1.57 -38.59 -27.64
CA ALA A 49 -0.58 -37.53 -27.68
C ALA A 49 0.78 -38.10 -28.11
N THR A 50 1.55 -37.26 -28.78
CA THR A 50 2.91 -37.57 -29.20
C THR A 50 3.90 -36.95 -28.20
N VAL A 51 4.96 -37.69 -27.89
CA VAL A 51 6.08 -37.21 -27.06
C VAL A 51 6.89 -36.22 -27.87
N GLU A 52 6.99 -35.03 -27.37
CA GLU A 52 7.75 -33.93 -27.96
C GLU A 52 9.09 -33.77 -27.23
N TYR A 53 10.09 -33.26 -27.93
CA TYR A 53 11.42 -32.93 -27.38
C TYR A 53 11.77 -31.51 -27.73
N GLY A 54 12.04 -30.69 -26.73
CA GLY A 54 12.35 -29.29 -26.93
C GLY A 54 12.37 -28.48 -25.63
N PRO A 55 12.46 -27.16 -25.74
CA PRO A 55 12.44 -26.28 -24.58
C PRO A 55 11.03 -26.28 -23.94
N LEU A 56 11.01 -26.37 -22.62
CA LEU A 56 9.78 -26.37 -21.86
C LEU A 56 9.92 -25.49 -20.62
N ALA A 57 9.07 -24.46 -20.52
CA ALA A 57 8.96 -23.63 -19.34
C ALA A 57 8.02 -24.27 -18.32
N ILE A 58 8.53 -24.48 -17.12
CA ILE A 58 7.74 -24.96 -15.98
C ILE A 58 7.18 -23.72 -15.29
N GLY A 59 5.85 -23.60 -15.24
CA GLY A 59 5.16 -22.47 -14.67
C GLY A 59 4.28 -22.83 -13.49
N VAL A 60 4.13 -21.89 -12.57
CA VAL A 60 3.13 -21.89 -11.51
C VAL A 60 1.98 -21.00 -11.93
N ASP A 61 0.83 -21.59 -12.15
CA ASP A 61 -0.38 -20.86 -12.49
C ASP A 61 -0.93 -20.16 -11.25
N SER A 62 -1.30 -18.91 -11.41
CA SER A 62 -1.79 -18.04 -10.35
C SER A 62 -2.87 -17.12 -10.88
N PHE A 63 -3.67 -16.61 -9.99
CA PHE A 63 -4.70 -15.62 -10.30
C PHE A 63 -4.55 -14.43 -9.34
N GLY A 64 -5.06 -13.29 -9.74
CA GLY A 64 -4.96 -12.10 -8.91
C GLY A 64 -5.70 -10.91 -9.48
N VAL A 65 -5.29 -9.75 -9.04
CA VAL A 65 -5.86 -8.47 -9.48
C VAL A 65 -4.77 -7.46 -9.80
N LEU A 66 -5.06 -6.56 -10.74
CA LEU A 66 -4.24 -5.39 -10.94
C LEU A 66 -4.47 -4.39 -9.81
N ARG A 67 -3.40 -3.83 -9.26
CA ARG A 67 -3.45 -2.74 -8.28
C ARG A 67 -2.61 -1.56 -8.74
N SER A 68 -2.99 -0.38 -8.33
CA SER A 68 -2.13 0.79 -8.49
C SER A 68 -0.88 0.64 -7.65
N ALA A 69 0.28 0.86 -8.26
CA ALA A 69 1.57 0.78 -7.57
C ALA A 69 1.74 1.89 -6.53
N GLU A 70 1.04 3.00 -6.71
CA GLU A 70 1.00 4.13 -5.80
C GLU A 70 -0.46 4.44 -5.48
N GLN A 71 -0.81 4.36 -4.21
CA GLN A 71 -2.13 4.68 -3.69
C GLN A 71 -2.00 5.77 -2.64
N HIS A 72 -2.86 6.77 -2.71
CA HIS A 72 -2.97 7.84 -1.73
C HIS A 72 -4.33 7.75 -1.05
N LEU A 73 -4.30 7.40 0.22
CA LEU A 73 -5.48 7.42 1.07
C LEU A 73 -5.71 8.84 1.57
N LEU A 74 -6.88 9.39 1.31
CA LEU A 74 -7.34 10.64 1.87
C LEU A 74 -8.23 10.34 3.05
N SER A 75 -7.87 10.87 4.22
CA SER A 75 -8.66 10.76 5.44
C SER A 75 -9.16 12.12 5.90
N VAL A 76 -10.25 12.12 6.64
CA VAL A 76 -10.86 13.33 7.20
C VAL A 76 -10.02 13.84 8.37
N GLU A 77 -9.65 15.12 8.36
CA GLU A 77 -8.83 15.76 9.40
C GLU A 77 -9.64 16.34 10.58
N SER A 78 -10.95 16.53 10.39
CA SER A 78 -11.85 17.11 11.39
C SER A 78 -13.23 16.49 11.27
N ASP A 79 -13.95 16.36 12.38
CA ASP A 79 -15.34 15.92 12.35
C ASP A 79 -16.14 16.82 11.43
N ALA A 80 -16.96 16.22 10.56
CA ALA A 80 -17.74 16.96 9.58
C ALA A 80 -18.93 16.17 9.05
N VAL A 81 -19.81 16.83 8.31
CA VAL A 81 -20.92 16.22 7.57
C VAL A 81 -20.67 16.41 6.08
N VAL A 82 -20.86 15.36 5.29
CA VAL A 82 -20.72 15.43 3.83
C VAL A 82 -21.82 16.30 3.24
N LYS A 83 -21.44 17.45 2.66
CA LYS A 83 -22.38 18.40 2.06
C LYS A 83 -22.60 18.12 0.57
N HIS A 84 -21.51 17.96 -0.18
CA HIS A 84 -21.55 17.69 -1.61
C HIS A 84 -20.47 16.70 -2.02
N ILE A 85 -20.80 15.84 -2.97
CA ILE A 85 -19.88 14.94 -3.65
C ILE A 85 -19.75 15.39 -5.10
N HIS A 86 -18.57 15.85 -5.50
CA HIS A 86 -18.32 16.39 -6.85
C HIS A 86 -17.89 15.31 -7.83
N LEU A 87 -17.12 14.33 -7.35
CA LEU A 87 -16.59 13.24 -8.15
C LEU A 87 -16.99 11.91 -7.52
N LYS A 88 -17.19 10.87 -8.35
CA LYS A 88 -17.51 9.51 -7.90
C LYS A 88 -16.36 8.56 -8.16
N ALA A 89 -16.37 7.40 -7.51
CA ALA A 89 -15.41 6.34 -7.79
C ALA A 89 -15.38 6.00 -9.29
N GLY A 90 -14.19 5.82 -9.85
CA GLY A 90 -13.93 5.65 -11.27
C GLY A 90 -13.60 6.93 -12.04
N ALA A 91 -13.79 8.12 -11.46
CA ALA A 91 -13.44 9.38 -12.11
C ALA A 91 -11.92 9.59 -12.14
N ALA A 92 -11.43 10.15 -13.26
CA ALA A 92 -10.06 10.65 -13.35
C ALA A 92 -9.94 11.98 -12.64
N VAL A 93 -8.89 12.17 -11.83
CA VAL A 93 -8.62 13.37 -11.04
C VAL A 93 -7.26 13.94 -11.36
N LYS A 94 -7.15 15.27 -11.30
CA LYS A 94 -5.89 16.02 -11.38
C LYS A 94 -5.58 16.60 -10.01
N VAL A 95 -4.32 16.98 -9.81
CA VAL A 95 -3.89 17.70 -8.60
C VAL A 95 -4.74 18.96 -8.40
N GLY A 96 -5.35 19.08 -7.22
CA GLY A 96 -6.21 20.20 -6.85
C GLY A 96 -7.69 20.04 -7.17
N ASP A 97 -8.11 18.99 -7.90
CA ASP A 97 -9.53 18.75 -8.17
C ASP A 97 -10.29 18.49 -6.87
N VAL A 98 -11.46 19.13 -6.72
CA VAL A 98 -12.32 18.96 -5.55
C VAL A 98 -13.12 17.66 -5.69
N ILE A 99 -12.94 16.76 -4.74
CA ILE A 99 -13.63 15.46 -4.69
C ILE A 99 -14.95 15.56 -3.93
N ALA A 100 -14.90 16.13 -2.74
CA ALA A 100 -16.07 16.33 -1.88
C ALA A 100 -15.92 17.61 -1.05
N THR A 101 -17.04 18.19 -0.68
CA THR A 101 -17.12 19.31 0.25
C THR A 101 -17.83 18.84 1.51
N LEU A 102 -17.14 19.01 2.63
CA LEU A 102 -17.66 18.74 3.96
C LEU A 102 -18.16 20.04 4.61
N ASP A 103 -18.98 19.94 5.63
CA ASP A 103 -19.48 21.07 6.40
C ASP A 103 -19.28 20.82 7.90
N ASN A 104 -18.78 21.88 8.57
CA ASN A 104 -18.67 21.93 10.02
C ASN A 104 -18.82 23.39 10.47
N PRO A 105 -20.00 23.78 11.00
CA PRO A 105 -20.27 25.14 11.46
C PRO A 105 -19.32 25.60 12.58
N ASP A 106 -18.87 24.67 13.44
CA ASP A 106 -17.97 25.01 14.56
C ASP A 106 -16.60 25.51 14.08
N LEU A 107 -16.11 24.97 12.95
CA LEU A 107 -14.83 25.43 12.37
C LEU A 107 -14.96 26.83 11.75
N SER A 108 -16.08 27.16 11.15
CA SER A 108 -16.33 28.52 10.66
C SER A 108 -16.43 29.52 11.81
N LEU A 109 -17.10 29.16 12.90
CA LEU A 109 -17.15 29.94 14.13
C LEU A 109 -15.75 30.12 14.74
N ALA A 110 -14.95 29.05 14.80
CA ALA A 110 -13.59 29.12 15.33
C ALA A 110 -12.70 30.05 14.51
N VAL A 111 -12.84 30.10 13.18
CA VAL A 111 -12.14 31.08 12.33
C VAL A 111 -12.58 32.50 12.65
N ALA A 112 -13.89 32.75 12.78
CA ALA A 112 -14.42 34.07 13.13
C ALA A 112 -13.89 34.56 14.50
N GLN A 113 -13.92 33.68 15.52
CA GLN A 113 -13.39 33.99 16.85
C GLN A 113 -11.86 34.25 16.84
N ALA A 114 -11.08 33.43 16.12
CA ALA A 114 -9.63 33.66 16.00
C ALA A 114 -9.32 34.97 15.23
N GLN A 115 -10.14 35.32 14.25
CA GLN A 115 -10.00 36.59 13.52
C GLN A 115 -10.27 37.77 14.41
N GLN A 116 -11.36 37.71 15.22
CA GLN A 116 -11.69 38.73 16.20
C GLN A 116 -10.55 38.93 17.23
N ALA A 117 -10.07 37.80 17.83
CA ALA A 117 -8.98 37.86 18.81
C ALA A 117 -7.69 38.48 18.24
N ARG A 118 -7.40 38.25 16.95
CA ARG A 118 -6.29 38.93 16.28
C ARG A 118 -6.54 40.43 16.14
N GLN A 119 -7.74 40.83 15.71
CA GLN A 119 -8.11 42.25 15.58
C GLN A 119 -8.03 42.97 16.91
N ASP A 120 -8.52 42.36 18.00
CA ASP A 120 -8.45 42.92 19.36
C ASP A 120 -7.00 43.14 19.79
N SER A 121 -6.09 42.23 19.45
CA SER A 121 -4.67 42.35 19.74
C SER A 121 -4.00 43.46 18.90
N ASP A 122 -4.40 43.63 17.64
CA ASP A 122 -3.92 44.72 16.79
C ASP A 122 -4.38 46.08 17.36
N MET A 123 -5.64 46.22 17.79
CA MET A 123 -6.18 47.43 18.43
C MET A 123 -5.48 47.73 19.77
N ALA A 124 -5.21 46.72 20.58
CA ALA A 124 -4.47 46.86 21.84
C ALA A 124 -3.05 47.41 21.62
N LEU A 125 -2.35 46.97 20.57
CA LEU A 125 -1.04 47.50 20.20
C LEU A 125 -1.14 48.97 19.79
N GLN A 126 -2.14 49.36 18.99
CA GLN A 126 -2.34 50.75 18.59
C GLN A 126 -2.60 51.65 19.80
N GLN A 127 -3.48 51.21 20.73
CA GLN A 127 -3.75 51.95 21.96
C GLN A 127 -2.51 52.08 22.83
N LEU A 128 -1.72 51.00 22.97
CA LEU A 128 -0.44 51.02 23.67
C LEU A 128 0.51 52.08 23.06
N THR A 129 0.66 52.05 21.75
CA THR A 129 1.55 53.00 21.03
C THR A 129 1.14 54.44 21.22
N LEU A 130 -0.17 54.76 21.14
CA LEU A 130 -0.69 56.08 21.36
C LEU A 130 -0.46 56.56 22.82
N ASN A 131 -0.64 55.68 23.80
CA ASN A 131 -0.38 56.04 25.21
C ASN A 131 1.12 56.27 25.45
N GLN A 132 1.98 55.43 24.92
CA GLN A 132 3.44 55.58 25.00
C GLN A 132 3.93 56.86 24.35
N GLN A 133 3.35 57.24 23.22
CA GLN A 133 3.71 58.49 22.54
C GLN A 133 3.33 59.71 23.38
N ARG A 134 2.16 59.72 24.01
CA ARG A 134 1.76 60.80 24.93
C ARG A 134 2.70 60.90 26.13
N GLU A 135 3.02 59.81 26.77
CA GLU A 135 3.93 59.78 27.91
C GLU A 135 5.34 60.23 27.53
N PHE A 136 5.83 59.75 26.39
CA PHE A 136 7.15 60.17 25.86
C PHE A 136 7.20 61.68 25.60
N LEU A 137 6.19 62.30 24.97
CA LEU A 137 6.12 63.71 24.69
C LEU A 137 6.06 64.50 25.98
N SER A 138 5.34 64.04 27.03
CA SER A 138 5.29 64.69 28.33
C SER A 138 6.66 64.76 29.01
N GLU A 139 7.37 63.58 29.05
CA GLU A 139 8.71 63.55 29.65
C GLU A 139 9.77 64.35 28.82
N GLN A 140 9.62 64.32 27.51
CA GLN A 140 10.47 65.11 26.60
C GLN A 140 10.30 66.59 26.87
N THR A 141 9.05 67.09 27.00
CA THR A 141 8.75 68.53 27.30
C THR A 141 9.32 68.98 28.65
N LEU A 142 9.25 68.07 29.67
CA LEU A 142 9.85 68.34 30.96
C LEU A 142 11.39 68.49 30.87
N LEU A 143 12.04 67.56 30.13
CA LEU A 143 13.50 67.62 29.90
C LEU A 143 13.91 68.87 29.16
N ASP A 144 13.16 69.29 28.14
CA ASP A 144 13.43 70.52 27.36
C ASP A 144 13.30 71.77 28.23
N LYS A 145 12.27 71.86 29.09
CA LYS A 145 12.08 72.91 30.09
C LYS A 145 13.27 72.97 31.05
N LEU A 146 13.65 71.84 31.68
CA LEU A 146 14.76 71.79 32.61
C LEU A 146 16.10 72.19 31.95
N THR A 147 16.27 71.83 30.67
CA THR A 147 17.44 72.16 29.88
C THR A 147 17.52 73.67 29.62
N GLY A 148 16.38 74.34 29.28
CA GLY A 148 16.27 75.81 29.13
C GLY A 148 16.51 76.59 30.44
N ASP A 149 15.89 76.04 31.52
CA ASP A 149 16.07 76.71 32.86
C ASP A 149 17.54 76.60 33.32
N LEU A 150 18.21 75.46 33.08
CA LEU A 150 19.61 75.26 33.39
C LEU A 150 20.51 76.17 32.55
N ALA A 151 20.22 76.29 31.23
CA ALA A 151 20.98 77.24 30.37
C ALA A 151 20.89 78.66 30.85
N THR A 152 19.69 79.12 31.20
CA THR A 152 19.47 80.44 31.74
C THR A 152 20.20 80.67 33.06
N ALA A 153 20.15 79.71 33.99
CA ALA A 153 20.84 79.76 35.27
C ALA A 153 22.37 79.79 35.12
N ARG A 154 22.94 79.05 34.18
CA ARG A 154 24.38 79.05 33.85
C ARG A 154 24.84 80.40 33.29
N LEU A 155 24.06 81.01 32.38
CA LEU A 155 24.38 82.37 31.90
C LEU A 155 24.43 83.42 33.02
N ARG A 156 23.48 83.28 33.98
CA ARG A 156 23.46 84.14 35.16
C ARG A 156 24.70 83.88 36.07
N GLU A 157 25.04 82.61 36.33
CA GLU A 157 26.24 82.25 37.11
C GLU A 157 27.51 82.85 36.50
N GLN A 158 27.68 82.76 35.17
CA GLN A 158 28.81 83.34 34.44
C GLN A 158 28.87 84.86 34.56
N ALA A 159 27.71 85.50 34.44
CA ALA A 159 27.66 86.97 34.61
C ALA A 159 27.97 87.40 36.05
N GLU A 160 27.46 86.71 37.07
CA GLU A 160 27.67 86.97 38.47
C GLU A 160 29.09 86.68 38.97
N GLN A 161 29.76 85.66 38.36
CA GLN A 161 31.11 85.27 38.73
C GLN A 161 32.12 86.42 38.71
N GLY A 162 32.21 87.14 37.60
CA GLY A 162 33.12 88.34 37.47
C GLY A 162 32.76 89.49 38.39
N LEU A 163 31.48 89.63 38.77
CA LEU A 163 31.03 90.62 39.72
C LEU A 163 31.37 90.27 41.17
N ALA A 164 31.27 89.01 41.54
CA ALA A 164 31.64 88.48 42.86
C ALA A 164 33.15 88.59 43.10
N GLU A 165 33.97 88.24 42.09
CA GLU A 165 35.42 88.39 42.14
C GLU A 165 35.88 89.87 42.38
N LYS A 166 35.11 90.82 41.85
CA LYS A 166 35.33 92.23 42.06
C LYS A 166 34.69 92.82 43.33
N GLY A 167 34.02 91.99 44.12
CA GLY A 167 33.37 92.40 45.38
C GLY A 167 32.09 93.21 45.17
N ILE A 168 31.51 93.24 43.96
CA ILE A 168 30.30 94.06 43.61
C ILE A 168 29.03 93.35 44.12
N ILE A 169 29.01 91.98 44.20
CA ILE A 169 27.91 91.22 44.77
C ILE A 169 28.41 90.36 45.95
N SER A 170 27.51 90.02 46.87
CA SER A 170 27.79 89.22 48.02
C SER A 170 28.19 87.77 47.64
N GLN A 171 29.21 87.21 48.28
CA GLN A 171 29.62 85.80 48.11
C GLN A 171 28.46 84.83 48.36
N LEU A 172 27.57 85.20 49.32
CA LEU A 172 26.38 84.43 49.63
C LEU A 172 25.40 84.36 48.42
N ALA A 173 25.15 85.47 47.76
CA ALA A 173 24.28 85.57 46.59
C ALA A 173 24.83 84.73 45.42
N PHE A 174 26.15 84.82 45.15
CA PHE A 174 26.81 84.00 44.13
C PHE A 174 26.73 82.48 44.48
N ALA A 175 26.95 82.11 45.75
CA ALA A 175 26.82 80.72 46.23
C ALA A 175 25.40 80.20 46.05
N GLN A 176 24.37 81.02 46.24
CA GLN A 176 22.97 80.64 45.95
C GLN A 176 22.74 80.39 44.49
N THR A 177 23.25 81.20 43.56
CA THR A 177 23.15 80.98 42.12
C THR A 177 23.86 79.73 41.71
N ARG A 178 25.05 79.49 42.20
CA ARG A 178 25.79 78.21 41.94
C ARG A 178 25.06 76.99 42.46
N SER A 179 24.46 77.06 43.67
CA SER A 179 23.63 76.00 44.21
C SER A 179 22.39 75.67 43.32
N ARG A 180 21.77 76.78 42.81
CA ARG A 180 20.63 76.64 41.86
C ARG A 180 21.05 75.97 40.58
N VAL A 181 22.19 76.34 39.96
CA VAL A 181 22.72 75.64 38.76
C VAL A 181 22.95 74.13 39.04
N ALA A 182 23.60 73.83 40.18
CA ALA A 182 23.85 72.43 40.56
C ALA A 182 22.56 71.63 40.77
N ASN A 183 21.52 72.28 41.33
CA ASN A 183 20.21 71.62 41.51
C ASN A 183 19.49 71.38 40.17
N LEU A 184 19.46 72.36 39.27
CA LEU A 184 18.87 72.23 37.94
C LEU A 184 19.61 71.17 37.08
N ALA A 185 20.96 71.14 37.20
CA ALA A 185 21.75 70.11 36.51
C ALA A 185 21.35 68.71 36.96
N ARG A 186 21.25 68.47 38.29
CA ARG A 186 20.77 67.13 38.79
C ARG A 186 19.36 66.78 38.36
N GLN A 187 18.44 67.81 38.35
CA GLN A 187 17.06 67.57 37.88
C GLN A 187 17.02 67.22 36.39
N ARG A 188 17.79 67.90 35.56
CA ARG A 188 17.91 67.64 34.12
C ARG A 188 18.46 66.20 33.89
N ASP A 189 19.55 65.81 34.60
CA ASP A 189 20.16 64.48 34.47
C ASP A 189 19.20 63.39 34.91
N SER A 190 18.45 63.63 36.02
CA SER A 190 17.41 62.69 36.44
C SER A 190 16.27 62.56 35.43
N ALA A 191 15.81 63.64 34.81
CA ALA A 191 14.81 63.62 33.75
C ALA A 191 15.32 62.87 32.50
N GLN A 192 16.58 63.12 32.12
CA GLN A 192 17.21 62.37 30.99
C GLN A 192 17.31 60.90 31.24
N GLN A 193 17.68 60.45 32.46
CA GLN A 193 17.72 59.03 32.84
C GLN A 193 16.33 58.43 32.80
N ARG A 194 15.29 59.08 33.32
CA ARG A 194 13.89 58.59 33.24
C ARG A 194 13.46 58.45 31.80
N LEU A 195 13.73 59.42 30.93
CA LEU A 195 13.37 59.32 29.52
C LEU A 195 14.06 58.12 28.84
N ALA A 196 15.34 57.84 29.17
CA ALA A 196 16.08 56.70 28.67
C ALA A 196 15.50 55.36 29.16
N GLN A 197 15.10 55.28 30.44
CA GLN A 197 14.41 54.09 30.98
C GLN A 197 13.04 53.88 30.36
N LEU A 198 12.27 54.96 30.18
CA LEU A 198 10.95 54.95 29.54
C LEU A 198 11.02 54.37 28.11
N LYS A 199 12.01 54.80 27.32
CA LYS A 199 12.25 54.24 25.97
C LYS A 199 12.47 52.73 26.00
N LYS A 200 13.25 52.22 26.95
CA LYS A 200 13.50 50.78 27.12
C LYS A 200 12.23 50.03 27.50
N LEU A 201 11.45 50.56 28.44
CA LEU A 201 10.17 49.99 28.86
C LEU A 201 9.16 49.94 27.72
N HIS A 202 9.06 51.01 26.95
CA HIS A 202 8.18 51.11 25.78
C HIS A 202 8.57 50.05 24.72
N ALA A 203 9.88 49.94 24.39
CA ALA A 203 10.37 48.94 23.45
C ALA A 203 10.03 47.49 23.89
N SER A 204 10.22 47.17 25.18
CA SER A 204 9.88 45.87 25.73
C SER A 204 8.37 45.60 25.68
N ALA A 205 7.54 46.59 26.03
CA ALA A 205 6.09 46.45 25.95
C ALA A 205 5.57 46.28 24.53
N GLN A 206 6.14 46.99 23.55
CA GLN A 206 5.83 46.81 22.11
C GLN A 206 6.25 45.45 21.62
N GLN A 207 7.41 44.92 22.03
CA GLN A 207 7.86 43.59 21.71
C GLN A 207 6.89 42.51 22.22
N LEU A 208 6.44 42.62 23.48
CA LEU A 208 5.46 41.70 24.05
C LEU A 208 4.11 41.77 23.31
N ALA A 209 3.64 42.95 22.96
CA ALA A 209 2.41 43.11 22.20
C ALA A 209 2.52 42.50 20.79
N SER A 210 3.64 42.72 20.10
CA SER A 210 3.88 42.12 18.78
C SER A 210 3.98 40.58 18.83
N GLN A 211 4.58 40.05 19.88
CA GLN A 211 4.59 38.59 20.11
C GLN A 211 3.16 38.02 20.28
N ARG A 212 2.30 38.70 21.04
CA ARG A 212 0.88 38.33 21.17
C ARG A 212 0.17 38.28 19.82
N ILE A 213 0.38 39.30 19.00
CA ILE A 213 -0.19 39.36 17.65
C ILE A 213 0.32 38.19 16.78
N ALA A 214 1.61 37.84 16.88
CA ALA A 214 2.18 36.70 16.16
C ALA A 214 1.49 35.40 16.56
N ILE A 215 1.26 35.19 17.86
CA ILE A 215 0.53 34.01 18.37
C ILE A 215 -0.91 33.96 17.81
N ARG A 216 -1.64 35.10 17.88
CA ARG A 216 -3.01 35.17 17.36
C ARG A 216 -3.09 35.00 15.85
N ARG A 217 -2.09 35.45 15.10
CA ARG A 217 -1.98 35.16 13.64
C ARG A 217 -1.79 33.67 13.39
N GLN A 218 -0.98 33.00 14.20
CA GLN A 218 -0.77 31.56 14.07
C GLN A 218 -2.03 30.76 14.41
N GLU A 219 -2.79 31.16 15.45
CA GLU A 219 -4.09 30.53 15.79
C GLU A 219 -5.09 30.70 14.65
N LEU A 220 -5.20 31.89 14.07
CA LEU A 220 -6.05 32.13 12.92
C LEU A 220 -5.64 31.30 11.70
N ALA A 221 -4.34 31.20 11.42
CA ALA A 221 -3.84 30.37 10.32
C ALA A 221 -4.19 28.89 10.50
N ARG A 222 -4.05 28.34 11.73
CA ARG A 222 -4.45 26.97 12.06
C ARG A 222 -5.97 26.74 11.89
N SER A 223 -6.79 27.68 12.38
CA SER A 223 -8.25 27.57 12.24
C SER A 223 -8.67 27.62 10.77
N ARG A 224 -8.04 28.47 9.95
CA ARG A 224 -8.28 28.53 8.51
C ARG A 224 -7.85 27.26 7.79
N ALA A 225 -6.70 26.69 8.15
CA ALA A 225 -6.24 25.42 7.57
C ALA A 225 -7.23 24.28 7.84
N ARG A 226 -7.75 24.17 9.08
CA ARG A 226 -8.78 23.19 9.42
C ARG A 226 -10.08 23.41 8.63
N LEU A 227 -10.50 24.64 8.46
CA LEU A 227 -11.67 24.97 7.65
C LEU A 227 -11.44 24.63 6.17
N ALA A 228 -10.26 24.92 5.63
CA ALA A 228 -9.90 24.58 4.26
C ALA A 228 -9.85 23.06 4.02
N ALA A 229 -9.44 22.28 5.03
CA ALA A 229 -9.43 20.82 4.97
C ALA A 229 -10.83 20.17 4.84
N LEU A 230 -11.92 20.94 5.06
CA LEU A 230 -13.29 20.49 4.74
C LEU A 230 -13.51 20.36 3.22
N THR A 231 -12.69 20.95 2.40
CA THR A 231 -12.69 20.70 0.95
C THR A 231 -11.67 19.61 0.65
N VAL A 232 -12.17 18.40 0.43
CA VAL A 232 -11.33 17.24 0.10
C VAL A 232 -10.86 17.39 -1.34
N THR A 233 -9.56 17.60 -1.53
CA THR A 233 -8.94 17.77 -2.86
C THR A 233 -7.97 16.65 -3.17
N ALA A 234 -7.75 16.37 -4.46
CA ALA A 234 -6.79 15.38 -4.93
C ALA A 234 -5.35 15.90 -4.78
N PRO A 235 -4.46 15.28 -3.99
CA PRO A 235 -3.06 15.68 -3.87
C PRO A 235 -2.21 15.22 -5.05
N VAL A 236 -2.69 14.22 -5.80
CA VAL A 236 -2.02 13.63 -6.95
C VAL A 236 -3.00 13.40 -8.08
N SER A 237 -2.48 13.35 -9.31
CA SER A 237 -3.29 12.95 -10.47
C SER A 237 -3.42 11.42 -10.53
N GLY A 238 -4.62 10.93 -10.81
CA GLY A 238 -4.90 9.50 -10.84
C GLY A 238 -6.35 9.16 -11.13
N ILE A 239 -6.78 8.00 -10.65
CA ILE A 239 -8.20 7.58 -10.64
C ILE A 239 -8.67 7.46 -9.20
N LEU A 240 -9.86 7.92 -8.93
CA LEU A 240 -10.56 7.73 -7.66
C LEU A 240 -11.01 6.26 -7.57
N GLU A 241 -10.21 5.41 -6.91
CA GLU A 241 -10.48 3.96 -6.82
C GLU A 241 -11.67 3.67 -5.91
N ARG A 242 -11.74 4.37 -4.78
CA ARG A 242 -12.77 4.19 -3.78
C ARG A 242 -13.14 5.50 -3.11
N MET A 243 -14.40 5.68 -2.81
CA MET A 243 -14.94 6.81 -2.06
C MET A 243 -16.18 6.34 -1.30
N PRO A 244 -16.04 5.95 -0.03
CA PRO A 244 -17.12 5.39 0.77
C PRO A 244 -17.99 6.50 1.42
N LEU A 245 -18.18 7.64 0.74
CA LEU A 245 -18.93 8.78 1.27
C LEU A 245 -20.37 8.81 0.73
N ALA A 246 -21.29 9.22 1.60
CA ALA A 246 -22.67 9.53 1.24
C ALA A 246 -23.03 10.95 1.70
N VAL A 247 -23.81 11.69 0.89
CA VAL A 247 -24.29 13.03 1.26
C VAL A 247 -25.14 12.94 2.53
N GLY A 248 -24.87 13.81 3.51
CA GLY A 248 -25.48 13.80 4.82
C GLY A 248 -24.82 12.87 5.84
N GLN A 249 -23.82 12.08 5.43
CA GLN A 249 -23.07 11.21 6.34
C GLN A 249 -22.21 12.06 7.29
N ARG A 250 -22.22 11.70 8.59
CA ARG A 250 -21.29 12.26 9.58
C ARG A 250 -19.99 11.46 9.55
N LEU A 251 -18.88 12.16 9.47
CA LEU A 251 -17.51 11.63 9.45
C LEU A 251 -16.77 12.07 10.69
N LYS A 252 -15.89 11.21 11.18
CA LYS A 252 -14.96 11.49 12.29
C LYS A 252 -13.54 11.67 11.76
N VAL A 253 -12.72 12.27 12.59
CA VAL A 253 -11.27 12.34 12.33
C VAL A 253 -10.71 10.94 12.06
N GLY A 254 -10.00 10.79 10.95
CA GLY A 254 -9.39 9.51 10.53
C GLY A 254 -10.25 8.65 9.63
N ASP A 255 -11.54 8.96 9.45
CA ASP A 255 -12.38 8.23 8.50
C ASP A 255 -11.85 8.38 7.07
N GLU A 256 -11.98 7.31 6.28
CA GLU A 256 -11.56 7.30 4.88
C GLU A 256 -12.50 8.19 4.05
N ALA A 257 -11.92 9.20 3.41
CA ALA A 257 -12.66 10.06 2.48
C ALA A 257 -12.57 9.53 1.04
N ALA A 258 -11.38 9.17 0.58
CA ALA A 258 -11.16 8.69 -0.77
C ALA A 258 -9.84 7.94 -0.89
N LEU A 259 -9.76 7.03 -1.86
CA LEU A 259 -8.53 6.36 -2.26
C LEU A 259 -8.24 6.71 -3.73
N ILE A 260 -7.10 7.36 -3.97
CA ILE A 260 -6.64 7.71 -5.32
C ILE A 260 -5.49 6.79 -5.69
N GLY A 261 -5.61 6.11 -6.84
CA GLY A 261 -4.57 5.25 -7.38
C GLY A 261 -3.99 5.77 -8.69
N SER A 262 -2.76 5.41 -8.98
CA SER A 262 -2.11 5.72 -10.26
C SER A 262 -2.75 4.90 -11.38
N GLN A 263 -3.09 5.56 -12.49
CA GLN A 263 -3.60 4.89 -13.70
C GLN A 263 -2.47 4.30 -14.56
N THR A 264 -1.28 4.89 -14.50
CA THR A 264 -0.18 4.58 -15.42
C THR A 264 0.80 3.57 -14.85
N ARG A 265 0.84 3.41 -13.53
CA ARG A 265 1.71 2.46 -12.84
C ARG A 265 0.85 1.45 -12.09
N LEU A 266 0.65 0.29 -12.74
CA LEU A 266 -0.03 -0.85 -12.12
C LEU A 266 0.99 -1.93 -11.78
N LEU A 267 0.67 -2.70 -10.76
CA LEU A 267 1.32 -3.95 -10.41
C LEU A 267 0.28 -5.07 -10.40
N ALA A 268 0.71 -6.30 -10.60
CA ALA A 268 -0.16 -7.45 -10.41
C ALA A 268 0.04 -8.03 -9.01
N GLU A 269 -1.03 -8.09 -8.23
CA GLU A 269 -1.05 -8.80 -6.95
C GLU A 269 -1.63 -10.19 -7.21
N LEU A 270 -0.75 -11.19 -7.25
CA LEU A 270 -1.11 -12.57 -7.53
C LEU A 270 -1.28 -13.35 -6.23
N ARG A 271 -2.20 -14.31 -6.24
CA ARG A 271 -2.37 -15.32 -5.19
C ARG A 271 -1.80 -16.64 -5.68
N VAL A 272 -0.72 -17.08 -5.05
CA VAL A 272 -0.05 -18.35 -5.33
C VAL A 272 -0.37 -19.33 -4.22
N ALA A 273 -0.73 -20.56 -4.56
CA ALA A 273 -1.01 -21.59 -3.57
C ALA A 273 0.22 -21.86 -2.68
N GLN A 274 0.00 -22.06 -1.38
CA GLN A 274 1.07 -22.29 -0.40
C GLN A 274 1.97 -23.47 -0.79
N SER A 275 1.42 -24.50 -1.40
CA SER A 275 2.18 -25.67 -1.86
C SER A 275 3.15 -25.37 -3.02
N GLN A 276 2.91 -24.29 -3.77
CA GLN A 276 3.71 -23.93 -4.95
C GLN A 276 4.62 -22.72 -4.72
N VAL A 277 4.33 -21.90 -3.71
CA VAL A 277 5.08 -20.66 -3.44
C VAL A 277 6.56 -20.91 -3.13
N GLN A 278 6.91 -22.07 -2.60
CA GLN A 278 8.31 -22.45 -2.33
C GLN A 278 9.18 -22.50 -3.59
N LYS A 279 8.56 -22.68 -4.77
CA LYS A 279 9.25 -22.69 -6.07
C LYS A 279 9.40 -21.26 -6.64
N VAL A 280 8.71 -20.28 -6.09
CA VAL A 280 8.69 -18.89 -6.59
C VAL A 280 9.76 -18.09 -5.90
N GLN A 281 10.52 -17.32 -6.69
CA GLN A 281 11.59 -16.44 -6.20
C GLN A 281 11.47 -15.04 -6.82
N PRO A 282 11.90 -14.00 -6.09
CA PRO A 282 12.02 -12.66 -6.67
C PRO A 282 12.93 -12.65 -7.90
N GLY A 283 12.56 -11.90 -8.92
CA GLY A 283 13.27 -11.80 -10.19
C GLY A 283 12.80 -12.77 -11.28
N GLN A 284 11.97 -13.78 -10.95
CA GLN A 284 11.43 -14.69 -11.95
C GLN A 284 10.48 -13.98 -12.94
N ALA A 285 10.51 -14.45 -14.19
CA ALA A 285 9.64 -13.98 -15.24
C ALA A 285 8.19 -14.44 -15.01
N VAL A 286 7.25 -13.56 -15.31
CA VAL A 286 5.82 -13.81 -15.17
C VAL A 286 5.12 -13.40 -16.46
N THR A 287 4.26 -14.25 -16.97
CA THR A 287 3.35 -13.90 -18.06
C THR A 287 1.97 -13.61 -17.48
N VAL A 288 1.57 -12.35 -17.49
CA VAL A 288 0.26 -11.91 -17.00
C VAL A 288 -0.71 -11.80 -18.15
N ARG A 289 -1.85 -12.46 -18.06
CA ARG A 289 -2.92 -12.39 -19.07
C ARG A 289 -3.96 -11.35 -18.67
N ILE A 290 -4.01 -10.26 -19.44
CA ILE A 290 -5.00 -9.20 -19.28
C ILE A 290 -6.00 -9.33 -20.43
N ARG A 291 -7.15 -9.96 -20.19
CA ARG A 291 -8.09 -10.39 -21.23
C ARG A 291 -7.38 -11.26 -22.28
N ASP A 292 -7.30 -10.77 -23.51
CA ASP A 292 -6.72 -11.51 -24.65
C ASP A 292 -5.23 -11.22 -24.90
N GLN A 293 -4.62 -10.33 -24.09
CA GLN A 293 -3.24 -9.91 -24.26
C GLN A 293 -2.36 -10.47 -23.14
N GLN A 294 -1.18 -10.95 -23.53
CA GLN A 294 -0.14 -11.37 -22.61
C GLN A 294 0.84 -10.21 -22.37
N VAL A 295 1.09 -9.91 -21.11
CA VAL A 295 1.99 -8.85 -20.67
C VAL A 295 3.10 -9.49 -19.86
N PRO A 296 4.38 -9.26 -20.23
CA PRO A 296 5.49 -9.73 -19.44
C PRO A 296 5.59 -8.95 -18.13
N GLY A 297 5.90 -9.64 -17.05
CA GLY A 297 6.16 -9.07 -15.74
C GLY A 297 7.33 -9.76 -15.05
N THR A 298 7.70 -9.27 -13.87
CA THR A 298 8.76 -9.85 -13.06
C THR A 298 8.31 -9.88 -11.60
N VAL A 299 8.56 -10.99 -10.90
CA VAL A 299 8.28 -11.12 -9.46
C VAL A 299 9.11 -10.09 -8.71
N LYS A 300 8.44 -9.14 -8.05
CA LYS A 300 9.07 -8.09 -7.27
C LYS A 300 9.23 -8.47 -5.81
N ARG A 301 8.18 -9.02 -5.21
CA ARG A 301 8.12 -9.34 -3.79
C ARG A 301 7.15 -10.48 -3.54
N ILE A 302 7.48 -11.30 -2.55
CA ILE A 302 6.63 -12.37 -2.02
C ILE A 302 6.27 -11.97 -0.58
N ASP A 303 4.99 -11.95 -0.25
CA ASP A 303 4.53 -11.66 1.11
C ASP A 303 4.86 -12.85 2.02
N PRO A 304 5.44 -12.65 3.20
CA PRO A 304 5.74 -13.74 4.13
C PRO A 304 4.50 -14.34 4.79
N VAL A 305 3.34 -13.69 4.67
CA VAL A 305 2.10 -14.10 5.34
C VAL A 305 1.24 -14.97 4.43
N VAL A 306 0.81 -16.13 4.96
CA VAL A 306 -0.15 -17.01 4.29
C VAL A 306 -1.57 -16.59 4.67
N VAL A 307 -2.40 -16.30 3.70
CA VAL A 307 -3.82 -15.95 3.87
C VAL A 307 -4.66 -16.89 3.02
N GLU A 308 -5.65 -17.55 3.62
CA GLU A 308 -6.55 -18.44 2.90
C GLU A 308 -5.81 -19.47 2.03
N ASN A 309 -4.80 -20.13 2.60
CA ASN A 309 -3.97 -21.15 1.92
C ASN A 309 -3.22 -20.64 0.67
N SER A 310 -3.06 -19.35 0.54
CA SER A 310 -2.34 -18.67 -0.54
C SER A 310 -1.39 -17.60 -0.01
N VAL A 311 -0.37 -17.33 -0.78
CA VAL A 311 0.61 -16.28 -0.53
C VAL A 311 0.48 -15.20 -1.61
N LYS A 312 0.53 -13.94 -1.20
CA LYS A 312 0.51 -12.82 -2.13
C LYS A 312 1.89 -12.62 -2.76
N VAL A 313 1.90 -12.48 -4.06
CA VAL A 313 3.10 -12.20 -4.85
C VAL A 313 2.87 -10.94 -5.66
N GLU A 314 3.72 -9.94 -5.45
CA GLU A 314 3.70 -8.71 -6.22
C GLU A 314 4.56 -8.86 -7.46
N VAL A 315 3.98 -8.57 -8.61
CA VAL A 315 4.63 -8.61 -9.91
C VAL A 315 4.71 -7.22 -10.50
N ALA A 316 5.91 -6.79 -10.84
CA ALA A 316 6.15 -5.56 -11.54
C ALA A 316 5.75 -5.71 -13.01
N LEU A 317 4.97 -4.76 -13.52
CA LEU A 317 4.52 -4.70 -14.90
C LEU A 317 5.23 -3.57 -15.65
N PRO A 318 5.34 -3.65 -16.98
CA PRO A 318 5.89 -2.58 -17.80
C PRO A 318 5.01 -1.32 -17.74
N ARG A 319 5.60 -0.16 -18.04
CA ARG A 319 4.86 1.11 -18.04
C ARG A 319 3.77 1.18 -19.11
N THR A 320 3.95 0.46 -20.20
CA THR A 320 3.01 0.42 -21.32
C THR A 320 2.10 -0.79 -21.15
N LEU A 321 0.89 -0.56 -20.70
CA LEU A 321 -0.11 -1.60 -20.50
C LEU A 321 -1.24 -1.48 -21.52
N PRO A 322 -1.97 -2.57 -21.81
CA PRO A 322 -3.16 -2.53 -22.64
C PRO A 322 -4.19 -1.52 -22.11
N LYS A 323 -4.94 -0.87 -23.02
CA LYS A 323 -6.02 0.07 -22.63
C LYS A 323 -7.08 -0.54 -21.72
N ALA A 324 -7.20 -1.86 -21.71
CA ALA A 324 -8.11 -2.60 -20.85
C ALA A 324 -7.59 -2.76 -19.41
N ALA A 325 -6.31 -2.51 -19.15
CA ALA A 325 -5.73 -2.61 -17.80
C ALA A 325 -6.31 -1.52 -16.90
N ARG A 326 -6.97 -1.93 -15.84
CA ARG A 326 -7.58 -1.04 -14.82
C ARG A 326 -7.32 -1.60 -13.43
N PRO A 327 -7.20 -0.75 -12.40
CA PRO A 327 -7.19 -1.21 -11.03
C PRO A 327 -8.37 -2.15 -10.73
N MET A 328 -8.14 -3.15 -9.89
CA MET A 328 -9.10 -4.19 -9.48
C MET A 328 -9.58 -5.13 -10.60
N LEU A 329 -8.99 -5.07 -11.80
CA LEU A 329 -9.27 -6.06 -12.84
C LEU A 329 -8.67 -7.42 -12.44
N SER A 330 -9.49 -8.47 -12.49
CA SER A 330 -9.03 -9.84 -12.30
C SER A 330 -8.15 -10.29 -13.46
N ILE A 331 -7.06 -10.95 -13.15
CA ILE A 331 -6.05 -11.43 -14.09
C ILE A 331 -5.62 -12.86 -13.75
N ASP A 332 -5.23 -13.59 -14.78
CA ASP A 332 -4.50 -14.83 -14.65
C ASP A 332 -3.02 -14.59 -14.97
N ALA A 333 -2.16 -15.35 -14.33
CA ALA A 333 -0.72 -15.26 -14.59
C ALA A 333 -0.05 -16.63 -14.43
N SER A 334 1.03 -16.81 -15.16
CA SER A 334 1.92 -17.97 -15.01
C SER A 334 3.32 -17.49 -14.69
N ILE A 335 3.86 -17.92 -13.53
CA ILE A 335 5.19 -17.59 -13.05
C ILE A 335 6.14 -18.66 -13.54
N THR A 336 7.14 -18.32 -14.34
CA THR A 336 8.16 -19.27 -14.82
C THR A 336 9.14 -19.57 -13.69
N VAL A 337 9.08 -20.80 -13.16
CA VAL A 337 9.93 -21.22 -12.05
C VAL A 337 11.19 -21.97 -12.51
N ALA A 338 11.13 -22.60 -13.68
CA ALA A 338 12.28 -23.21 -14.30
C ALA A 338 12.11 -23.26 -15.83
N GLU A 339 13.21 -23.21 -16.55
CA GLU A 339 13.25 -23.43 -18.00
C GLU A 339 14.17 -24.64 -18.26
N LEU A 340 13.61 -25.64 -18.91
CA LEU A 340 14.34 -26.80 -19.39
C LEU A 340 14.66 -26.59 -20.86
N GLU A 341 15.93 -26.43 -21.21
CA GLU A 341 16.33 -26.20 -22.61
C GLU A 341 16.01 -27.40 -23.50
N GLN A 342 16.10 -28.61 -22.93
CA GLN A 342 15.85 -29.86 -23.61
C GLN A 342 15.13 -30.81 -22.65
N ALA A 343 13.83 -31.03 -22.89
CA ALA A 343 13.03 -31.97 -22.12
C ALA A 343 12.19 -32.83 -23.05
N LEU A 344 11.99 -34.10 -22.69
CA LEU A 344 10.92 -34.90 -23.24
C LEU A 344 9.65 -34.59 -22.48
N TYR A 345 8.59 -34.26 -23.19
CA TYR A 345 7.30 -33.97 -22.57
C TYR A 345 6.13 -34.47 -23.42
N ILE A 346 5.01 -34.63 -22.76
CA ILE A 346 3.77 -35.05 -23.39
C ILE A 346 2.61 -34.23 -22.81
N ARG A 347 1.53 -34.09 -23.54
CA ARG A 347 0.28 -33.56 -23.01
C ARG A 347 -0.16 -34.39 -21.81
N ARG A 348 -0.42 -33.73 -20.68
CA ARG A 348 -0.68 -34.38 -19.40
C ARG A 348 -1.81 -35.39 -19.49
N PRO A 349 -1.57 -36.68 -19.17
CA PRO A 349 -2.62 -37.71 -19.03
C PRO A 349 -3.57 -37.37 -17.87
N ALA A 350 -4.82 -37.85 -17.94
CA ALA A 350 -5.88 -37.44 -17.01
C ALA A 350 -5.55 -37.66 -15.53
N ASN A 351 -4.87 -38.76 -15.17
CA ASN A 351 -4.63 -39.17 -13.78
C ASN A 351 -3.16 -39.05 -13.34
N VAL A 352 -2.33 -38.25 -14.03
CA VAL A 352 -0.91 -38.11 -13.71
C VAL A 352 -0.69 -36.90 -12.81
N ARG A 353 0.05 -37.13 -11.71
CA ARG A 353 0.55 -36.10 -10.79
C ARG A 353 2.05 -35.87 -10.99
N GLU A 354 2.55 -34.79 -10.44
CA GLU A 354 3.97 -34.47 -10.42
C GLU A 354 4.77 -35.54 -9.70
N GLN A 355 5.92 -35.96 -10.28
CA GLN A 355 6.85 -36.96 -9.74
C GLN A 355 6.19 -38.35 -9.50
N GLN A 356 5.29 -38.75 -10.37
CA GLN A 356 4.58 -40.00 -10.27
C GLN A 356 4.89 -40.92 -11.46
N SER A 357 4.93 -42.25 -11.19
CA SER A 357 4.97 -43.27 -12.24
C SER A 357 3.55 -43.67 -12.58
N ALA A 358 3.25 -43.80 -13.86
CA ALA A 358 1.98 -44.35 -14.32
C ALA A 358 2.19 -45.32 -15.48
N GLN A 359 1.29 -46.27 -15.58
CA GLN A 359 1.25 -47.19 -16.70
C GLN A 359 0.38 -46.63 -17.81
N LEU A 360 0.95 -46.44 -18.98
CA LEU A 360 0.26 -45.93 -20.16
C LEU A 360 0.44 -46.90 -21.35
N TYR A 361 -0.51 -46.89 -22.27
CA TYR A 361 -0.42 -47.62 -23.50
C TYR A 361 0.33 -46.84 -24.57
N ARG A 362 1.47 -47.37 -25.03
CA ARG A 362 2.21 -46.89 -26.18
C ARG A 362 1.54 -47.44 -27.45
N LEU A 363 1.25 -46.56 -28.40
CA LEU A 363 0.70 -46.93 -29.69
C LEU A 363 1.84 -47.18 -30.67
N ALA A 364 1.94 -48.38 -31.20
CA ALA A 364 2.85 -48.73 -32.28
C ALA A 364 2.30 -48.32 -33.65
N GLU A 365 3.14 -48.34 -34.68
CA GLU A 365 2.76 -47.90 -36.02
C GLU A 365 1.75 -48.86 -36.67
N ASP A 366 1.74 -50.14 -36.28
CA ASP A 366 0.82 -51.17 -36.73
C ASP A 366 -0.57 -51.12 -36.05
N GLY A 367 -0.79 -50.14 -35.15
CA GLY A 367 -2.03 -50.00 -34.40
C GLY A 367 -2.11 -50.85 -33.13
N SER A 368 -1.11 -51.67 -32.85
CA SER A 368 -1.02 -52.43 -31.59
C SER A 368 -0.64 -51.48 -30.43
N THR A 369 -1.04 -51.88 -29.21
CA THR A 369 -0.67 -51.13 -28.03
C THR A 369 0.15 -51.95 -27.08
N GLU A 370 1.13 -51.34 -26.43
CA GLU A 370 2.01 -51.95 -25.46
C GLU A 370 1.93 -51.17 -24.14
N LEU A 371 1.60 -51.84 -23.05
CA LEU A 371 1.55 -51.22 -21.72
C LEU A 371 2.98 -51.01 -21.19
N LYS A 372 3.33 -49.77 -20.88
CA LYS A 372 4.65 -49.41 -20.33
C LYS A 372 4.51 -48.46 -19.17
N THR A 373 5.42 -48.60 -18.23
CA THR A 373 5.56 -47.66 -17.11
C THR A 373 6.37 -46.44 -17.58
N VAL A 374 5.81 -45.26 -17.35
CA VAL A 374 6.44 -43.96 -17.61
C VAL A 374 6.61 -43.23 -16.30
N HIS A 375 7.81 -42.71 -16.08
CA HIS A 375 8.12 -41.84 -14.93
C HIS A 375 7.97 -40.39 -15.34
N PHE A 376 7.06 -39.70 -14.66
CA PHE A 376 6.77 -38.31 -14.91
C PHE A 376 7.48 -37.41 -13.91
N GLY A 377 8.07 -36.34 -14.39
CA GLY A 377 8.69 -35.29 -13.60
C GLY A 377 7.74 -34.11 -13.31
N ALA A 378 8.24 -32.92 -13.53
CA ALA A 378 7.53 -31.67 -13.24
C ALA A 378 6.34 -31.44 -14.19
N LEU A 379 5.29 -30.78 -13.66
CA LEU A 379 4.15 -30.32 -14.44
C LEU A 379 4.43 -28.95 -15.05
N ALA A 380 4.10 -28.77 -16.32
CA ALA A 380 4.21 -27.53 -17.06
C ALA A 380 2.87 -27.19 -17.73
N GLY A 381 1.93 -26.62 -16.97
CA GLY A 381 0.58 -26.32 -17.43
C GLY A 381 -0.14 -27.58 -17.94
N ARG A 382 -0.41 -27.64 -19.25
CA ARG A 382 -1.05 -28.80 -19.92
C ARG A 382 -0.09 -29.93 -20.28
N TYR A 383 1.20 -29.77 -20.04
CA TYR A 383 2.23 -30.75 -20.32
C TYR A 383 2.82 -31.32 -19.04
N VAL A 384 3.44 -32.49 -19.16
CA VAL A 384 4.23 -33.12 -18.11
C VAL A 384 5.55 -33.57 -18.66
N VAL A 385 6.62 -33.35 -17.94
CA VAL A 385 7.96 -33.83 -18.29
C VAL A 385 8.02 -35.35 -18.15
N ILE A 386 8.68 -36.03 -19.07
CA ILE A 386 8.97 -37.45 -19.00
C ILE A 386 10.45 -37.61 -18.63
N GLU A 387 10.69 -38.25 -17.49
CA GLU A 387 12.06 -38.53 -17.03
C GLU A 387 12.57 -39.88 -17.59
N GLN A 388 11.70 -40.88 -17.60
CA GLN A 388 12.03 -42.24 -18.09
C GLN A 388 10.80 -42.93 -18.69
N GLY A 389 11.04 -43.88 -19.59
CA GLY A 389 10.02 -44.78 -20.10
C GLY A 389 9.47 -44.43 -21.47
N ALA A 390 9.78 -43.26 -22.04
CA ALA A 390 9.34 -42.89 -23.40
C ALA A 390 10.47 -42.24 -24.20
N LYS A 391 10.32 -42.23 -25.53
CA LYS A 391 11.25 -41.64 -26.49
C LYS A 391 10.53 -40.59 -27.35
N HIS A 392 11.28 -39.67 -27.90
CA HIS A 392 10.77 -38.68 -28.85
C HIS A 392 9.99 -39.32 -30.00
N ASN A 393 8.93 -38.67 -30.45
CA ASN A 393 8.02 -39.10 -31.52
C ASN A 393 7.16 -40.34 -31.20
N GLN A 394 7.21 -40.90 -30.02
CA GLN A 394 6.30 -42.00 -29.64
C GLN A 394 4.89 -41.46 -29.38
N ARG A 395 3.89 -42.22 -29.80
CA ARG A 395 2.47 -41.93 -29.56
C ARG A 395 1.96 -42.71 -28.36
N TRP A 396 1.23 -42.05 -27.49
CA TRP A 396 0.71 -42.62 -26.24
C TRP A 396 -0.75 -42.28 -26.04
N ILE A 397 -1.49 -43.18 -25.46
CA ILE A 397 -2.88 -42.95 -25.06
C ILE A 397 -2.86 -42.22 -23.72
N ILE A 398 -3.45 -41.01 -23.69
CA ILE A 398 -3.46 -40.12 -22.50
C ILE A 398 -4.83 -40.08 -21.81
N SER A 399 -5.84 -40.78 -22.36
CA SER A 399 -7.14 -41.00 -21.71
C SER A 399 -6.97 -41.86 -20.47
N ASP A 400 -7.90 -41.75 -19.52
CA ASP A 400 -7.89 -42.58 -18.31
C ASP A 400 -8.28 -44.03 -18.63
N LEU A 401 -7.29 -44.88 -18.82
CA LEU A 401 -7.41 -46.31 -18.98
C LEU A 401 -6.81 -47.07 -17.78
N SER A 402 -6.71 -46.42 -16.62
CA SER A 402 -6.08 -46.99 -15.42
C SER A 402 -6.73 -48.27 -14.96
N SER A 403 -8.04 -48.44 -15.10
CA SER A 403 -8.76 -49.66 -14.76
C SER A 403 -8.39 -50.86 -15.67
N LEU A 404 -8.17 -50.61 -16.95
CA LEU A 404 -7.73 -51.63 -17.91
C LEU A 404 -6.24 -51.96 -17.73
N ALA A 405 -5.43 -50.98 -17.45
CA ALA A 405 -4.01 -51.14 -17.20
C ALA A 405 -3.73 -51.96 -15.93
N GLN A 406 -4.50 -51.78 -14.86
CA GLN A 406 -4.37 -52.56 -13.62
C GLN A 406 -4.78 -54.03 -13.81
N GLN A 407 -5.65 -54.32 -14.76
CA GLN A 407 -6.07 -55.70 -15.10
C GLN A 407 -5.15 -56.39 -16.11
N GLY A 408 -4.11 -55.72 -16.61
CA GLY A 408 -3.19 -56.25 -17.61
C GLY A 408 -3.81 -56.50 -18.97
N VAL A 409 -4.96 -55.86 -19.27
CA VAL A 409 -5.71 -56.11 -20.51
C VAL A 409 -4.99 -55.43 -21.68
N GLN A 410 -4.74 -56.17 -22.76
CA GLN A 410 -4.22 -55.58 -23.99
C GLN A 410 -5.34 -54.79 -24.69
N VAL A 411 -5.01 -53.57 -25.11
CA VAL A 411 -5.94 -52.69 -25.84
C VAL A 411 -5.52 -52.65 -27.32
N ALA A 412 -6.46 -52.81 -28.23
CA ALA A 412 -6.22 -52.59 -29.64
C ALA A 412 -7.14 -51.45 -30.14
N LEU A 413 -6.63 -50.59 -31.00
CA LEU A 413 -7.43 -49.50 -31.60
C LEU A 413 -7.99 -49.96 -32.95
N ASN A 414 -9.28 -49.76 -33.13
CA ASN A 414 -9.96 -49.95 -34.45
C ASN A 414 -10.01 -48.61 -35.19
#